data_8b668c279970c14f5b3ee00308586458
#
_entry.id   8b668c279970c14f5b3ee00308586458
#
_cell.length_a   1.000
_cell.length_b   1.000
_cell.length_c   1.000
_cell.angle_alpha   90.00
_cell.angle_beta   90.00
_cell.angle_gamma   90.00
#
_symmetry.space_group_name_H-M   'P 1'
#
loop_
_entity.id
_entity.type
_entity.pdbx_description
1 polymer ?
#
loop_
_entity_poly.entity_id
_entity_poly.type
_entity_poly.pdbx_seq_one_letter_code
_entity_poly.pdbx_strand_id
1 'polypeptide(L)'
;LGAGEGSTPYLADFFDHLNIPLSDLIKNCDATIKNGIKFTNWNNDGEFYYHGFSTTDKSLGFDAVYDRYLSNSPLMAASIALNDSVKKIDFMEKISEANKVPFTLEANKRDFGFVSKKDPIDDYKKIGNISIHFNATKLANRLKEIGKERGIKVVDGTIKNVSLDKDNYVNGLTLENDEKIVCDFVFDCSGFHRLIIGKVYDAKWKSYKDFLPVDSAVPFFVEMTDKIPSYTEAIAMKYGWMWKIPLQNRFGCGYVYDSSLISEEEAVKEIEEFLGYEPTYPRKDKGGFKFSAGCYEEPWINNCVALGLAANFVEPLEATSIWVSIVGLTQIFENPLWLFKNSKDIRQEFNKNIVSMNNSISEFIYFHYMTLRNDTEFWNKFSYENAPKDLQEKINKWKVRLPSKSDSGEHWTSNSWTFVGSAHDTINKDVAKAYIENSADYKKGADMYDYYKKYQDYKVSECVDHRQFLEGLK
;
A
#
# COMPACT_ATOMS: atom_id res chain seq x y z
N LEU A 1 -4.72 -17.48 0.22
CA LEU A 1 -6.15 -17.20 0.07
C LEU A 1 -6.54 -16.70 -1.33
N GLY A 2 -5.60 -16.22 -2.16
CA GLY A 2 -5.85 -15.84 -3.56
C GLY A 2 -6.84 -14.69 -3.76
N ALA A 3 -7.10 -13.91 -2.72
CA ALA A 3 -8.12 -12.86 -2.73
C ALA A 3 -7.77 -11.63 -3.60
N GLY A 4 -6.60 -11.64 -4.26
CA GLY A 4 -6.04 -10.45 -4.88
C GLY A 4 -5.28 -9.60 -3.85
N GLU A 5 -4.15 -9.08 -4.27
CA GLU A 5 -3.32 -8.19 -3.45
C GLU A 5 -3.11 -6.87 -4.18
N GLY A 6 -3.12 -5.79 -3.43
CA GLY A 6 -2.64 -4.49 -3.86
C GLY A 6 -1.21 -4.25 -3.36
N SER A 7 -0.53 -3.30 -3.96
CA SER A 7 0.81 -2.90 -3.53
C SER A 7 1.00 -1.39 -3.60
N THR A 8 2.18 -0.93 -3.18
CA THR A 8 2.65 0.45 -3.31
C THR A 8 3.64 0.55 -4.47
N PRO A 9 3.98 1.74 -4.97
CA PRO A 9 4.94 1.92 -6.07
C PRO A 9 6.29 1.25 -5.85
N TYR A 10 6.73 1.11 -4.61
CA TYR A 10 7.97 0.40 -4.25
C TYR A 10 8.05 -1.04 -4.77
N LEU A 11 6.90 -1.74 -4.93
CA LEU A 11 6.92 -3.09 -5.48
C LEU A 11 7.24 -3.08 -6.98
N ALA A 12 6.72 -2.12 -7.74
CA ALA A 12 7.03 -1.99 -9.16
C ALA A 12 8.52 -1.69 -9.36
N ASP A 13 9.06 -0.75 -8.58
CA ASP A 13 10.49 -0.40 -8.61
C ASP A 13 11.37 -1.58 -8.16
N PHE A 14 10.92 -2.38 -7.19
CA PHE A 14 11.62 -3.58 -6.73
C PHE A 14 11.69 -4.66 -7.82
N PHE A 15 10.60 -4.89 -8.55
CA PHE A 15 10.61 -5.82 -9.68
C PHE A 15 11.49 -5.35 -10.83
N ASP A 16 11.49 -4.05 -11.12
CA ASP A 16 12.40 -3.46 -12.11
C ASP A 16 13.87 -3.68 -11.72
N HIS A 17 14.22 -3.42 -10.46
CA HIS A 17 15.54 -3.72 -9.91
C HIS A 17 15.93 -5.20 -10.03
N LEU A 18 14.97 -6.10 -9.87
CA LEU A 18 15.16 -7.54 -10.04
C LEU A 18 15.16 -7.99 -11.51
N ASN A 19 15.02 -7.09 -12.47
CA ASN A 19 14.84 -7.41 -13.89
C ASN A 19 13.67 -8.38 -14.13
N ILE A 20 12.53 -8.11 -13.48
CA ILE A 20 11.25 -8.80 -13.71
C ILE A 20 10.33 -7.76 -14.38
N PRO A 21 10.10 -7.87 -15.70
CA PRO A 21 9.36 -6.86 -16.43
C PRO A 21 7.88 -6.85 -16.07
N LEU A 22 7.25 -5.67 -16.12
CA LEU A 22 5.82 -5.50 -15.85
C LEU A 22 4.94 -6.37 -16.77
N SER A 23 5.35 -6.56 -18.02
CA SER A 23 4.68 -7.44 -18.98
C SER A 23 4.62 -8.90 -18.52
N ASP A 24 5.68 -9.41 -17.86
CA ASP A 24 5.67 -10.77 -17.26
C ASP A 24 4.63 -10.89 -16.15
N LEU A 25 4.50 -9.86 -15.29
CA LEU A 25 3.52 -9.85 -14.21
C LEU A 25 2.08 -9.76 -14.73
N ILE A 26 1.84 -8.92 -15.74
CA ILE A 26 0.54 -8.81 -16.40
C ILE A 26 0.15 -10.13 -17.07
N LYS A 27 1.08 -10.79 -17.77
CA LYS A 27 0.84 -12.04 -18.48
C LYS A 27 0.63 -13.23 -17.53
N ASN A 28 1.43 -13.35 -16.49
CA ASN A 28 1.51 -14.56 -15.67
C ASN A 28 0.85 -14.46 -14.29
N CYS A 29 0.58 -13.24 -13.79
CA CYS A 29 0.08 -13.05 -12.42
C CYS A 29 -1.30 -12.38 -12.35
N ASP A 30 -2.06 -12.31 -13.44
CA ASP A 30 -3.32 -11.56 -13.56
C ASP A 30 -3.17 -10.09 -13.13
N ALA A 31 -1.97 -9.52 -13.25
CA ALA A 31 -1.70 -8.19 -12.73
C ALA A 31 -2.46 -7.13 -13.50
N THR A 32 -2.88 -6.09 -12.77
CA THR A 32 -3.50 -4.86 -13.29
C THR A 32 -2.78 -3.65 -12.71
N ILE A 33 -2.92 -2.49 -13.33
CA ILE A 33 -2.29 -1.25 -12.85
C ILE A 33 -3.09 -0.69 -11.67
N LYS A 34 -2.35 -0.18 -10.67
CA LYS A 34 -2.89 0.53 -9.51
C LYS A 34 -2.35 1.96 -9.48
N ASN A 35 -3.25 2.93 -9.57
CA ASN A 35 -2.94 4.36 -9.50
C ASN A 35 -3.04 4.92 -8.07
N GLY A 36 -3.75 4.23 -7.19
CA GLY A 36 -4.01 4.65 -5.82
C GLY A 36 -5.13 3.84 -5.18
N ILE A 37 -5.74 4.43 -4.16
CA ILE A 37 -6.87 3.86 -3.43
C ILE A 37 -8.01 4.86 -3.46
N LYS A 38 -9.21 4.37 -3.80
CA LYS A 38 -10.47 5.10 -3.71
C LYS A 38 -11.18 4.73 -2.41
N PHE A 39 -11.46 5.70 -1.60
CA PHE A 39 -12.20 5.56 -0.34
C PHE A 39 -13.65 5.96 -0.57
N THR A 40 -14.56 4.99 -0.58
CA THR A 40 -15.98 5.18 -0.88
C THR A 40 -16.81 5.09 0.41
N ASN A 41 -17.73 6.01 0.64
CA ASN A 41 -18.62 6.10 1.81
C ASN A 41 -17.91 6.37 3.16
N TRP A 42 -16.67 6.87 3.16
CA TRP A 42 -15.93 7.10 4.40
C TRP A 42 -16.41 8.36 5.16
N ASN A 43 -16.88 9.38 4.46
CA ASN A 43 -17.49 10.57 5.09
C ASN A 43 -19.01 10.49 5.10
N ASN A 44 -19.61 10.34 3.91
CA ASN A 44 -21.06 10.21 3.72
C ASN A 44 -21.34 9.19 2.63
N ASP A 45 -22.55 8.64 2.62
CA ASP A 45 -22.99 7.70 1.58
C ASP A 45 -22.92 8.35 0.18
N GLY A 46 -22.32 7.64 -0.76
CA GLY A 46 -22.13 8.10 -2.14
C GLY A 46 -20.93 9.03 -2.35
N GLU A 47 -20.30 9.51 -1.29
CA GLU A 47 -19.08 10.30 -1.39
C GLU A 47 -17.82 9.43 -1.49
N PHE A 48 -16.78 9.99 -2.11
CA PHE A 48 -15.48 9.32 -2.18
C PHE A 48 -14.35 10.34 -2.20
N TYR A 49 -13.15 9.86 -1.84
CA TYR A 49 -11.89 10.56 -2.05
C TYR A 49 -10.82 9.55 -2.50
N TYR A 50 -9.70 10.06 -2.99
CA TYR A 50 -8.57 9.25 -3.40
C TYR A 50 -7.33 9.54 -2.56
N HIS A 51 -6.52 8.50 -2.37
CA HIS A 51 -5.12 8.60 -2.05
C HIS A 51 -4.33 8.06 -3.24
N GLY A 52 -3.91 8.97 -4.13
CA GLY A 52 -3.19 8.65 -5.36
C GLY A 52 -1.67 8.55 -5.13
N PHE A 53 -0.98 7.84 -6.01
CA PHE A 53 0.48 7.70 -5.92
C PHE A 53 1.26 8.87 -6.53
N SER A 54 0.61 9.75 -7.25
CA SER A 54 1.23 10.92 -7.86
C SER A 54 0.18 12.01 -8.02
N THR A 55 0.44 13.16 -7.45
CA THR A 55 -0.49 14.30 -7.51
C THR A 55 -0.34 15.09 -8.78
N THR A 56 0.86 15.09 -9.36
CA THR A 56 1.23 15.90 -10.50
C THR A 56 2.00 15.06 -11.50
N ASP A 57 1.85 15.38 -12.79
CA ASP A 57 2.68 14.81 -13.84
C ASP A 57 4.05 15.52 -13.85
N LYS A 58 5.12 14.77 -13.55
CA LYS A 58 6.49 15.27 -13.58
C LYS A 58 6.88 15.86 -14.95
N SER A 59 6.24 15.40 -16.02
CA SER A 59 6.48 15.93 -17.38
C SER A 59 6.00 17.39 -17.54
N LEU A 60 5.18 17.90 -16.64
CA LEU A 60 4.65 19.26 -16.64
C LEU A 60 5.64 20.33 -16.16
N GLY A 61 6.77 19.92 -15.59
CA GLY A 61 7.75 20.83 -15.01
C GLY A 61 7.30 21.48 -13.69
N PHE A 62 6.09 21.19 -13.21
CA PHE A 62 5.58 21.74 -11.95
C PHE A 62 6.23 21.09 -10.73
N ASP A 63 6.43 19.77 -10.74
CA ASP A 63 7.09 19.05 -9.65
C ASP A 63 8.54 19.50 -9.44
N ALA A 64 9.27 19.75 -10.51
CA ALA A 64 10.68 20.13 -10.42
C ALA A 64 10.88 21.49 -9.72
N VAL A 65 9.89 22.38 -9.77
CA VAL A 65 9.95 23.70 -9.14
C VAL A 65 9.45 23.64 -7.69
N TYR A 66 8.43 22.82 -7.39
CA TYR A 66 7.74 22.84 -6.11
C TYR A 66 8.20 21.76 -5.13
N ASP A 67 8.58 20.57 -5.58
CA ASP A 67 9.10 19.52 -4.71
C ASP A 67 10.46 19.86 -4.08
N ARG A 68 11.23 20.73 -4.72
CA ARG A 68 12.57 21.05 -4.23
C ARG A 68 12.57 22.00 -3.03
N TYR A 69 11.56 22.85 -2.87
CA TYR A 69 11.53 23.94 -1.89
C TYR A 69 10.30 23.97 -1.00
N LEU A 70 9.20 23.32 -1.40
CA LEU A 70 7.92 23.36 -0.67
C LEU A 70 7.42 21.96 -0.39
N SER A 71 7.17 21.69 0.86
CA SER A 71 6.60 20.42 1.34
C SER A 71 5.12 20.25 1.01
N ASN A 72 4.45 21.27 0.49
CA ASN A 72 3.10 21.26 -0.03
C ASN A 72 3.04 21.99 -1.36
N SER A 73 2.33 21.42 -2.33
CA SER A 73 2.11 22.07 -3.60
C SER A 73 1.28 23.34 -3.41
N PRO A 74 1.68 24.48 -3.94
CA PRO A 74 0.86 25.69 -3.97
C PRO A 74 -0.51 25.49 -4.63
N LEU A 75 -0.61 24.55 -5.57
CA LEU A 75 -1.86 24.15 -6.19
C LEU A 75 -2.80 23.44 -5.22
N MET A 76 -2.27 22.61 -4.30
CA MET A 76 -3.07 21.99 -3.25
C MET A 76 -3.61 23.04 -2.28
N ALA A 77 -2.77 24.00 -1.87
CA ALA A 77 -3.21 25.11 -1.05
C ALA A 77 -4.30 25.94 -1.74
N ALA A 78 -4.16 26.20 -3.03
CA ALA A 78 -5.18 26.89 -3.82
C ALA A 78 -6.50 26.11 -3.85
N SER A 79 -6.44 24.81 -4.08
CA SER A 79 -7.62 23.93 -4.04
C SER A 79 -8.35 24.01 -2.70
N ILE A 80 -7.63 23.91 -1.60
CA ILE A 80 -8.19 23.99 -0.24
C ILE A 80 -8.81 25.37 0.02
N ALA A 81 -8.08 26.45 -0.30
CA ALA A 81 -8.50 27.82 -0.07
C ALA A 81 -9.75 28.20 -0.86
N LEU A 82 -9.86 27.72 -2.09
CA LEU A 82 -11.01 27.95 -2.98
C LEU A 82 -12.23 27.08 -2.63
N ASN A 83 -12.13 26.26 -1.59
CA ASN A 83 -13.16 25.28 -1.25
C ASN A 83 -13.44 24.29 -2.41
N ASP A 84 -12.49 24.16 -3.30
CA ASP A 84 -12.50 23.20 -4.36
C ASP A 84 -11.86 21.92 -3.79
N SER A 85 -12.48 20.79 -3.98
CA SER A 85 -11.92 19.51 -3.50
C SER A 85 -10.51 19.32 -4.06
N VAL A 86 -9.56 18.85 -3.24
CA VAL A 86 -8.22 18.43 -3.69
C VAL A 86 -8.30 17.44 -4.85
N LYS A 87 -9.40 16.72 -4.97
CA LYS A 87 -9.77 15.87 -6.12
C LYS A 87 -9.52 16.53 -7.47
N LYS A 88 -9.83 17.81 -7.63
CA LYS A 88 -9.77 18.48 -8.94
C LYS A 88 -8.35 18.69 -9.47
N ILE A 89 -7.34 18.54 -8.63
CA ILE A 89 -5.93 18.61 -9.01
C ILE A 89 -5.19 17.28 -8.86
N ASP A 90 -5.87 16.23 -8.43
CA ASP A 90 -5.27 14.89 -8.39
C ASP A 90 -5.31 14.26 -9.78
N PHE A 91 -4.15 14.22 -10.43
CA PHE A 91 -3.99 13.60 -11.74
C PHE A 91 -4.34 12.10 -11.72
N MET A 92 -3.97 11.39 -10.64
CA MET A 92 -4.24 9.96 -10.53
C MET A 92 -5.72 9.66 -10.33
N GLU A 93 -6.44 10.51 -9.59
CA GLU A 93 -7.90 10.42 -9.52
C GLU A 93 -8.55 10.61 -10.89
N LYS A 94 -8.18 11.68 -11.62
CA LYS A 94 -8.74 11.95 -12.96
C LYS A 94 -8.50 10.80 -13.95
N ILE A 95 -7.30 10.23 -13.95
CA ILE A 95 -6.97 9.05 -14.78
C ILE A 95 -7.84 7.86 -14.37
N SER A 96 -7.98 7.62 -13.06
CA SER A 96 -8.73 6.49 -12.52
C SER A 96 -10.22 6.58 -12.84
N GLU A 97 -10.83 7.75 -12.67
CA GLU A 97 -12.24 7.98 -13.02
C GLU A 97 -12.48 7.87 -14.55
N ALA A 98 -11.47 8.20 -15.36
CA ALA A 98 -11.50 7.98 -16.81
C ALA A 98 -11.24 6.52 -17.22
N ASN A 99 -11.00 5.61 -16.26
CA ASN A 99 -10.63 4.19 -16.50
C ASN A 99 -9.35 4.04 -17.33
N LYS A 100 -8.37 4.91 -17.09
CA LYS A 100 -7.10 4.96 -17.81
C LYS A 100 -5.92 4.67 -16.88
N VAL A 101 -4.74 4.52 -17.50
CA VAL A 101 -3.46 4.32 -16.81
C VAL A 101 -2.48 5.43 -17.22
N PRO A 102 -1.49 5.80 -16.35
CA PRO A 102 -0.57 6.91 -16.64
C PRO A 102 0.51 6.51 -17.63
N PHE A 103 0.06 6.03 -18.78
CA PHE A 103 0.89 5.68 -19.93
C PHE A 103 0.32 6.33 -21.18
N THR A 104 1.21 6.84 -22.04
CA THR A 104 0.89 7.36 -23.36
C THR A 104 1.60 6.53 -24.42
N LEU A 105 1.03 6.44 -25.62
CA LEU A 105 1.72 5.78 -26.73
C LEU A 105 2.95 6.61 -27.12
N GLU A 106 4.12 5.97 -27.19
CA GLU A 106 5.28 6.60 -27.80
C GLU A 106 5.13 6.53 -29.33
N ALA A 107 4.84 7.66 -29.94
CA ALA A 107 4.85 7.76 -31.39
C ALA A 107 6.30 7.65 -31.89
N ASN A 108 6.64 6.52 -32.53
CA ASN A 108 7.84 6.32 -33.34
C ASN A 108 9.20 6.42 -32.60
N LYS A 109 9.59 5.41 -31.83
CA LYS A 109 11.01 5.06 -31.75
C LYS A 109 11.40 4.34 -33.05
N ARG A 110 12.10 5.03 -33.94
CA ARG A 110 12.75 4.40 -35.10
C ARG A 110 13.76 3.37 -34.57
N ASP A 111 13.55 2.11 -34.93
CA ASP A 111 14.46 1.00 -34.67
C ASP A 111 15.85 1.32 -35.26
N PHE A 112 16.83 1.61 -34.40
CA PHE A 112 18.24 1.50 -34.76
C PHE A 112 18.71 0.08 -34.41
N GLY A 113 18.35 -0.88 -35.25
CA GLY A 113 19.10 -2.07 -35.68
C GLY A 113 19.83 -2.96 -34.63
N PHE A 114 19.56 -2.93 -33.35
CA PHE A 114 20.05 -3.93 -32.40
C PHE A 114 18.89 -4.77 -31.86
N VAL A 115 18.89 -6.06 -32.19
CA VAL A 115 17.87 -7.04 -31.81
C VAL A 115 18.05 -7.41 -30.33
N SER A 116 17.63 -6.54 -29.41
CA SER A 116 17.19 -6.98 -28.11
C SER A 116 15.70 -7.38 -28.22
N LYS A 117 15.26 -8.46 -27.56
CA LYS A 117 13.83 -8.76 -27.44
C LYS A 117 13.16 -7.54 -26.82
N LYS A 118 12.41 -6.77 -27.63
CA LYS A 118 11.71 -5.57 -27.20
C LYS A 118 10.62 -6.01 -26.23
N ASP A 119 10.62 -5.48 -25.02
CA ASP A 119 9.49 -5.67 -24.11
C ASP A 119 8.30 -4.89 -24.67
N PRO A 120 7.09 -5.46 -24.77
CA PRO A 120 5.89 -4.73 -25.22
C PRO A 120 5.64 -3.41 -24.48
N ILE A 121 6.13 -3.26 -23.24
CA ILE A 121 6.04 -2.01 -22.47
C ILE A 121 6.81 -0.86 -23.12
N ASP A 122 7.81 -1.14 -23.97
CA ASP A 122 8.62 -0.13 -24.66
C ASP A 122 7.82 0.72 -25.66
N ASP A 123 6.63 0.27 -26.04
CA ASP A 123 5.71 1.06 -26.88
C ASP A 123 4.96 2.15 -26.11
N TYR A 124 5.12 2.19 -24.79
CA TYR A 124 4.46 3.13 -23.91
C TYR A 124 5.46 3.98 -23.12
N LYS A 125 5.09 5.24 -22.94
CA LYS A 125 5.82 6.16 -22.06
C LYS A 125 5.06 6.29 -20.74
N LYS A 126 5.70 5.91 -19.63
CA LYS A 126 5.19 6.12 -18.27
C LYS A 126 5.26 7.62 -17.91
N ILE A 127 4.13 8.20 -17.49
CA ILE A 127 4.01 9.61 -17.09
C ILE A 127 3.60 9.82 -15.64
N GLY A 128 3.43 8.77 -14.85
CA GLY A 128 3.10 8.85 -13.44
C GLY A 128 3.59 7.62 -12.67
N ASN A 129 3.64 7.72 -11.34
CA ASN A 129 3.96 6.58 -10.50
C ASN A 129 2.80 5.59 -10.51
N ILE A 130 3.13 4.32 -10.59
CA ILE A 130 2.15 3.23 -10.55
C ILE A 130 2.56 2.20 -9.52
N SER A 131 1.58 1.43 -9.10
CA SER A 131 1.77 0.12 -8.50
C SER A 131 0.95 -0.91 -9.28
N ILE A 132 0.83 -2.12 -8.74
CA ILE A 132 0.08 -3.20 -9.35
C ILE A 132 -0.85 -3.87 -8.34
N HIS A 133 -1.96 -4.39 -8.86
CA HIS A 133 -2.70 -5.48 -8.23
C HIS A 133 -2.25 -6.79 -8.87
N PHE A 134 -2.35 -7.88 -8.14
CA PHE A 134 -1.96 -9.19 -8.66
C PHE A 134 -2.63 -10.33 -7.91
N ASN A 135 -2.63 -11.50 -8.53
CA ASN A 135 -3.01 -12.73 -7.88
C ASN A 135 -1.81 -13.27 -7.08
N ALA A 136 -1.91 -13.23 -5.74
CA ALA A 136 -0.81 -13.61 -4.85
C ALA A 136 -0.29 -15.04 -5.09
N THR A 137 -1.18 -15.99 -5.37
CA THR A 137 -0.78 -17.37 -5.64
C THR A 137 0.00 -17.49 -6.95
N LYS A 138 -0.48 -16.81 -8.01
CA LYS A 138 0.23 -16.81 -9.30
C LYS A 138 1.57 -16.11 -9.19
N LEU A 139 1.65 -14.97 -8.49
CA LEU A 139 2.90 -14.26 -8.27
C LEU A 139 3.90 -15.14 -7.48
N ALA A 140 3.46 -15.78 -6.40
CA ALA A 140 4.33 -16.69 -5.63
C ALA A 140 4.89 -17.82 -6.48
N ASN A 141 4.05 -18.45 -7.33
CA ASN A 141 4.50 -19.50 -8.25
C ASN A 141 5.50 -18.95 -9.29
N ARG A 142 5.22 -17.78 -9.88
CA ARG A 142 6.11 -17.15 -10.85
C ARG A 142 7.46 -16.79 -10.25
N LEU A 143 7.48 -16.22 -9.04
CA LEU A 143 8.73 -15.94 -8.31
C LEU A 143 9.50 -17.23 -7.95
N LYS A 144 8.80 -18.31 -7.61
CA LYS A 144 9.43 -19.64 -7.40
C LYS A 144 10.12 -20.15 -8.67
N GLU A 145 9.49 -19.99 -9.84
CA GLU A 145 10.09 -20.35 -11.14
C GLU A 145 11.33 -19.50 -11.43
N ILE A 146 11.20 -18.17 -11.35
CA ILE A 146 12.31 -17.24 -11.55
C ILE A 146 13.47 -17.55 -10.59
N GLY A 147 13.16 -17.84 -9.33
CA GLY A 147 14.16 -18.22 -8.33
C GLY A 147 14.94 -19.47 -8.74
N LYS A 148 14.24 -20.51 -9.23
CA LYS A 148 14.88 -21.73 -9.74
C LYS A 148 15.75 -21.46 -10.97
N GLU A 149 15.25 -20.66 -11.92
CA GLU A 149 16.00 -20.24 -13.12
C GLU A 149 17.30 -19.49 -12.75
N ARG A 150 17.30 -18.77 -11.63
CA ARG A 150 18.45 -18.05 -11.07
C ARG A 150 19.32 -18.89 -10.12
N GLY A 151 19.08 -20.21 -10.04
CA GLY A 151 19.89 -21.14 -9.25
C GLY A 151 19.52 -21.22 -7.77
N ILE A 152 18.40 -20.67 -7.32
CA ILE A 152 17.93 -20.79 -5.94
C ILE A 152 17.40 -22.23 -5.73
N LYS A 153 17.93 -22.92 -4.73
CA LYS A 153 17.39 -24.23 -4.32
C LYS A 153 16.05 -24.05 -3.62
N VAL A 154 14.99 -24.57 -4.20
CA VAL A 154 13.66 -24.58 -3.60
C VAL A 154 13.39 -25.97 -3.02
N VAL A 155 13.11 -26.02 -1.72
CA VAL A 155 12.73 -27.26 -1.01
C VAL A 155 11.28 -27.14 -0.60
N ASP A 156 10.45 -28.08 -1.08
CA ASP A 156 9.04 -28.18 -0.69
C ASP A 156 8.95 -29.09 0.54
N GLY A 157 8.53 -28.52 1.68
CA GLY A 157 8.40 -29.29 2.92
C GLY A 157 7.86 -28.43 4.06
N THR A 158 7.30 -29.10 5.06
CA THR A 158 6.84 -28.48 6.30
C THR A 158 7.93 -28.59 7.35
N ILE A 159 8.28 -27.46 8.00
CA ILE A 159 9.26 -27.44 9.08
C ILE A 159 8.63 -28.06 10.34
N LYS A 160 9.25 -29.14 10.82
CA LYS A 160 8.88 -29.85 12.05
C LYS A 160 9.58 -29.25 13.28
N ASN A 161 10.85 -28.86 13.12
CA ASN A 161 11.67 -28.36 14.22
C ASN A 161 12.70 -27.35 13.72
N VAL A 162 13.05 -26.40 14.58
CA VAL A 162 14.15 -25.43 14.41
C VAL A 162 15.17 -25.71 15.49
N SER A 163 16.42 -25.92 15.12
CA SER A 163 17.50 -26.14 16.07
C SER A 163 18.31 -24.85 16.29
N LEU A 164 18.68 -24.62 17.56
CA LEU A 164 19.54 -23.53 17.96
C LEU A 164 20.89 -24.09 18.43
N ASP A 165 21.94 -23.30 18.24
CA ASP A 165 23.23 -23.59 18.86
C ASP A 165 23.28 -23.10 20.32
N LYS A 166 24.46 -23.25 20.99
CA LYS A 166 24.67 -22.86 22.39
C LYS A 166 24.49 -21.35 22.65
N ASP A 167 24.62 -20.53 21.61
CA ASP A 167 24.52 -19.07 21.68
C ASP A 167 23.16 -18.57 21.15
N ASN A 168 22.18 -19.48 21.01
CA ASN A 168 20.84 -19.24 20.51
C ASN A 168 20.78 -18.75 19.04
N TYR A 169 21.74 -19.12 18.19
CA TYR A 169 21.63 -18.91 16.75
C TYR A 169 20.94 -20.10 16.08
N VAL A 170 20.07 -19.82 15.12
CA VAL A 170 19.46 -20.87 14.30
C VAL A 170 20.57 -21.54 13.48
N ASN A 171 20.78 -22.84 13.68
CA ASN A 171 21.78 -23.61 12.95
C ASN A 171 21.21 -24.68 12.04
N GLY A 172 19.90 -24.91 12.09
CA GLY A 172 19.26 -25.87 11.19
C GLY A 172 17.75 -25.95 11.33
N LEU A 173 17.15 -26.45 10.27
CA LEU A 173 15.73 -26.74 10.18
C LEU A 173 15.54 -28.23 9.91
N THR A 174 14.60 -28.89 10.58
CA THR A 174 14.23 -30.28 10.31
C THR A 174 12.83 -30.31 9.72
N LEU A 175 12.67 -30.92 8.57
CA LEU A 175 11.37 -31.10 7.90
C LEU A 175 10.61 -32.30 8.46
N GLU A 176 9.31 -32.42 8.15
CA GLU A 176 8.50 -33.57 8.59
C GLU A 176 8.99 -34.92 8.04
N ASN A 177 9.68 -34.91 6.89
CA ASN A 177 10.33 -36.09 6.32
C ASN A 177 11.72 -36.39 6.93
N ASP A 178 12.07 -35.74 8.04
CA ASP A 178 13.35 -35.79 8.75
C ASP A 178 14.57 -35.29 7.96
N GLU A 179 14.38 -34.67 6.79
CA GLU A 179 15.44 -33.94 6.07
C GLU A 179 15.91 -32.76 6.92
N LYS A 180 17.25 -32.62 7.03
CA LYS A 180 17.88 -31.52 7.76
C LYS A 180 18.49 -30.50 6.81
N ILE A 181 18.18 -29.24 7.04
CA ILE A 181 18.70 -28.09 6.29
C ILE A 181 19.55 -27.28 7.26
N VAL A 182 20.87 -27.24 7.02
CA VAL A 182 21.79 -26.38 7.78
C VAL A 182 21.73 -24.97 7.22
N CYS A 183 21.76 -23.96 8.09
CA CYS A 183 21.71 -22.56 7.68
C CYS A 183 22.58 -21.70 8.60
N ASP A 184 23.21 -20.67 8.01
CA ASP A 184 24.01 -19.66 8.71
C ASP A 184 23.18 -18.42 9.03
N PHE A 185 22.15 -18.15 8.22
CA PHE A 185 21.23 -17.04 8.36
C PHE A 185 19.84 -17.42 7.88
N VAL A 186 18.79 -16.87 8.51
CA VAL A 186 17.40 -17.22 8.20
C VAL A 186 16.53 -15.97 8.05
N PHE A 187 15.76 -15.91 6.98
CA PHE A 187 14.62 -15.02 6.85
C PHE A 187 13.33 -15.77 7.21
N ASP A 188 12.72 -15.42 8.35
CA ASP A 188 11.43 -15.99 8.75
C ASP A 188 10.29 -15.30 7.99
N CYS A 189 9.85 -15.96 6.91
CA CYS A 189 8.70 -15.55 6.11
C CYS A 189 7.49 -16.50 6.33
N SER A 190 7.37 -17.10 7.51
CA SER A 190 6.33 -18.11 7.83
C SER A 190 4.92 -17.52 8.00
N GLY A 191 4.71 -16.25 7.69
CA GLY A 191 3.41 -15.60 7.73
C GLY A 191 2.86 -15.52 9.16
N PHE A 192 1.56 -15.60 9.33
CA PHE A 192 0.92 -15.58 10.64
C PHE A 192 1.31 -16.74 11.58
N HIS A 193 1.99 -17.78 11.05
CA HIS A 193 2.56 -18.82 11.91
C HIS A 193 3.66 -18.32 12.81
N ARG A 194 4.45 -17.28 12.35
CA ARG A 194 5.52 -16.65 13.13
C ARG A 194 6.46 -17.68 13.75
N LEU A 195 6.90 -18.63 12.90
CA LEU A 195 7.48 -19.89 13.34
C LEU A 195 8.77 -19.71 14.15
N ILE A 196 9.68 -18.85 13.69
CA ILE A 196 10.97 -18.66 14.35
C ILE A 196 10.90 -17.48 15.32
N ILE A 197 10.55 -16.30 14.81
CA ILE A 197 10.55 -15.08 15.63
C ILE A 197 9.56 -15.15 16.79
N GLY A 198 8.37 -15.69 16.56
CA GLY A 198 7.33 -15.77 17.57
C GLY A 198 7.43 -17.01 18.44
N LYS A 199 7.57 -18.23 17.83
CA LYS A 199 7.46 -19.48 18.59
C LYS A 199 8.79 -19.97 19.16
N VAL A 200 9.93 -19.73 18.46
CA VAL A 200 11.24 -20.19 18.91
C VAL A 200 11.90 -19.14 19.80
N TYR A 201 11.88 -17.86 19.36
CA TYR A 201 12.49 -16.77 20.12
C TYR A 201 11.55 -16.11 21.14
N ASP A 202 10.25 -16.38 21.09
CA ASP A 202 9.23 -15.76 21.95
C ASP A 202 9.36 -14.22 21.99
N ALA A 203 9.59 -13.63 20.81
CA ALA A 203 9.81 -12.19 20.68
C ALA A 203 8.58 -11.40 21.12
N LYS A 204 8.79 -10.21 21.69
CA LYS A 204 7.71 -9.37 22.19
C LYS A 204 6.93 -8.71 21.07
N TRP A 205 5.61 -8.93 21.07
CA TRP A 205 4.67 -8.32 20.14
C TRP A 205 4.16 -6.97 20.65
N LYS A 206 4.30 -5.92 19.84
CA LYS A 206 3.68 -4.61 20.05
C LYS A 206 2.34 -4.58 19.35
N SER A 207 1.24 -4.59 20.11
CA SER A 207 -0.10 -4.52 19.58
C SER A 207 -0.52 -3.07 19.25
N TYR A 208 -1.29 -2.90 18.18
CA TYR A 208 -1.97 -1.64 17.83
C TYR A 208 -3.48 -1.70 18.07
N LYS A 209 -3.97 -2.76 18.71
CA LYS A 209 -5.41 -3.01 18.92
C LYS A 209 -6.12 -1.88 19.66
N ASP A 210 -5.41 -1.13 20.52
CA ASP A 210 -6.00 -0.06 21.33
C ASP A 210 -6.57 1.08 20.47
N PHE A 211 -6.05 1.27 19.25
CA PHE A 211 -6.52 2.30 18.33
C PHE A 211 -6.84 1.79 16.91
N LEU A 212 -6.43 0.58 16.54
CA LEU A 212 -6.84 -0.11 15.31
C LEU A 212 -7.62 -1.38 15.69
N PRO A 213 -8.95 -1.28 15.88
CA PRO A 213 -9.73 -2.34 16.50
C PRO A 213 -10.08 -3.49 15.57
N VAL A 214 -9.96 -3.33 14.24
CA VAL A 214 -10.28 -4.38 13.29
C VAL A 214 -9.33 -5.57 13.45
N ASP A 215 -9.89 -6.77 13.56
CA ASP A 215 -9.13 -7.98 13.86
C ASP A 215 -9.59 -9.23 13.10
N SER A 216 -10.56 -9.07 12.23
CA SER A 216 -11.16 -10.17 11.47
C SER A 216 -11.42 -9.77 10.02
N ALA A 217 -11.41 -10.74 9.11
CA ALA A 217 -11.72 -10.50 7.70
C ALA A 217 -12.41 -11.70 7.06
N VAL A 218 -13.43 -11.45 6.23
CA VAL A 218 -14.10 -12.43 5.37
C VAL A 218 -13.74 -12.15 3.92
N PRO A 219 -12.92 -12.99 3.25
CA PRO A 219 -12.58 -12.83 1.83
C PRO A 219 -13.67 -13.41 0.94
N PHE A 220 -13.87 -12.78 -0.23
CA PHE A 220 -14.80 -13.25 -1.28
C PHE A 220 -14.39 -12.74 -2.66
N PHE A 221 -15.11 -13.16 -3.68
CA PHE A 221 -14.86 -12.79 -5.08
C PHE A 221 -16.12 -12.25 -5.72
N VAL A 222 -15.93 -11.23 -6.55
CA VAL A 222 -16.98 -10.64 -7.37
C VAL A 222 -16.57 -10.73 -8.84
N GLU A 223 -17.50 -10.96 -9.73
CA GLU A 223 -17.23 -11.01 -11.18
C GLU A 223 -16.72 -9.65 -11.68
N MET A 224 -15.79 -9.70 -12.65
CA MET A 224 -15.28 -8.51 -13.31
C MET A 224 -16.36 -7.88 -14.18
N THR A 225 -16.42 -6.55 -14.15
CA THR A 225 -17.23 -5.74 -15.05
C THR A 225 -16.51 -5.52 -16.40
N ASP A 226 -17.18 -4.88 -17.35
CA ASP A 226 -16.56 -4.52 -18.64
C ASP A 226 -15.35 -3.61 -18.49
N LYS A 227 -15.33 -2.77 -17.44
CA LYS A 227 -14.21 -1.89 -17.11
C LYS A 227 -13.37 -2.50 -16.00
N ILE A 228 -12.04 -2.48 -16.17
CA ILE A 228 -11.08 -2.85 -15.12
C ILE A 228 -10.63 -1.54 -14.44
N PRO A 229 -11.05 -1.26 -13.19
CA PRO A 229 -10.59 -0.06 -12.49
C PRO A 229 -9.06 -0.08 -12.30
N SER A 230 -8.43 1.10 -12.33
CA SER A 230 -6.99 1.24 -12.08
C SER A 230 -6.70 1.66 -10.62
N TYR A 231 -7.54 1.27 -9.69
CA TYR A 231 -7.41 1.58 -8.26
C TYR A 231 -7.94 0.44 -7.39
N THR A 232 -7.44 0.35 -6.16
CA THR A 232 -8.12 -0.40 -5.10
C THR A 232 -9.29 0.42 -4.59
N GLU A 233 -10.46 -0.18 -4.39
CA GLU A 233 -11.56 0.49 -3.72
C GLU A 233 -11.64 0.01 -2.26
N ALA A 234 -11.62 0.96 -1.32
CA ALA A 234 -11.87 0.76 0.10
C ALA A 234 -13.26 1.34 0.41
N ILE A 235 -14.22 0.47 0.70
CA ILE A 235 -15.63 0.86 0.90
C ILE A 235 -15.94 0.79 2.38
N ALA A 236 -16.34 1.91 2.98
CA ALA A 236 -16.76 1.92 4.39
C ALA A 236 -18.03 1.08 4.57
N MET A 237 -18.00 0.20 5.56
CA MET A 237 -19.08 -0.66 5.97
C MET A 237 -19.53 -0.25 7.38
N LYS A 238 -20.53 -0.91 7.93
CA LYS A 238 -21.10 -0.54 9.24
C LYS A 238 -20.15 -0.75 10.41
N TYR A 239 -19.31 -1.81 10.35
CA TYR A 239 -18.42 -2.20 11.43
C TYR A 239 -16.96 -2.39 10.99
N GLY A 240 -16.58 -1.74 9.89
CA GLY A 240 -15.27 -1.81 9.28
C GLY A 240 -15.27 -1.31 7.85
N TRP A 241 -14.52 -1.97 6.97
CA TRP A 241 -14.44 -1.58 5.56
C TRP A 241 -14.15 -2.79 4.66
N MET A 242 -14.56 -2.69 3.41
CA MET A 242 -14.40 -3.73 2.41
C MET A 242 -13.36 -3.31 1.37
N TRP A 243 -12.36 -4.16 1.11
CA TRP A 243 -11.49 -3.96 -0.06
C TRP A 243 -12.11 -4.58 -1.30
N LYS A 244 -11.87 -3.94 -2.45
CA LYS A 244 -12.22 -4.45 -3.76
C LYS A 244 -11.06 -4.21 -4.72
N ILE A 245 -10.34 -5.27 -5.06
CA ILE A 245 -9.10 -5.26 -5.83
C ILE A 245 -9.35 -5.85 -7.22
N PRO A 246 -9.19 -5.05 -8.30
CA PRO A 246 -9.41 -5.54 -9.65
C PRO A 246 -8.23 -6.41 -10.10
N LEU A 247 -8.52 -7.64 -10.50
CA LEU A 247 -7.64 -8.49 -11.29
C LEU A 247 -8.14 -8.50 -12.74
N GLN A 248 -7.49 -9.23 -13.65
CA GLN A 248 -7.91 -9.22 -15.06
C GLN A 248 -9.26 -9.89 -15.33
N ASN A 249 -9.68 -10.82 -14.48
CA ASN A 249 -10.87 -11.66 -14.69
C ASN A 249 -11.88 -11.61 -13.55
N ARG A 250 -11.57 -11.00 -12.43
CA ARG A 250 -12.46 -10.90 -11.25
C ARG A 250 -11.98 -9.80 -10.30
N PHE A 251 -12.83 -9.43 -9.37
CA PHE A 251 -12.40 -8.68 -8.19
C PHE A 251 -12.07 -9.64 -7.05
N GLY A 252 -10.93 -9.42 -6.40
CA GLY A 252 -10.62 -9.97 -5.09
C GLY A 252 -11.15 -9.02 -4.02
N CYS A 253 -12.06 -9.49 -3.19
CA CYS A 253 -12.73 -8.69 -2.18
C CYS A 253 -12.56 -9.28 -0.79
N GLY A 254 -12.84 -8.46 0.23
CA GLY A 254 -13.03 -8.95 1.59
C GLY A 254 -13.42 -7.81 2.51
N TYR A 255 -14.14 -8.17 3.56
CA TYR A 255 -14.61 -7.28 4.58
C TYR A 255 -13.76 -7.42 5.84
N VAL A 256 -13.08 -6.35 6.22
CA VAL A 256 -12.31 -6.21 7.48
C VAL A 256 -13.23 -5.59 8.52
N TYR A 257 -13.37 -6.21 9.69
CA TYR A 257 -14.31 -5.75 10.72
C TYR A 257 -13.76 -5.95 12.15
N ASP A 258 -14.38 -5.25 13.09
CA ASP A 258 -14.14 -5.39 14.51
C ASP A 258 -15.00 -6.54 15.07
N SER A 259 -14.38 -7.69 15.37
CA SER A 259 -15.08 -8.87 15.88
C SER A 259 -15.63 -8.71 17.29
N SER A 260 -15.38 -7.60 17.97
CA SER A 260 -16.04 -7.27 19.23
C SER A 260 -17.45 -6.70 19.07
N LEU A 261 -17.77 -6.23 17.85
CA LEU A 261 -19.05 -5.58 17.53
C LEU A 261 -20.00 -6.49 16.75
N ILE A 262 -19.47 -7.35 15.88
CA ILE A 262 -20.28 -8.29 15.09
C ILE A 262 -19.61 -9.66 14.99
N SER A 263 -20.42 -10.71 14.79
CA SER A 263 -19.96 -12.06 14.48
C SER A 263 -19.53 -12.21 13.01
N GLU A 264 -18.87 -13.32 12.68
CA GLU A 264 -18.51 -13.65 11.30
C GLU A 264 -19.75 -13.85 10.43
N GLU A 265 -20.81 -14.46 10.97
CA GLU A 265 -22.06 -14.66 10.27
C GLU A 265 -22.78 -13.34 9.96
N GLU A 266 -22.75 -12.38 10.87
CA GLU A 266 -23.30 -11.04 10.66
C GLU A 266 -22.48 -10.27 9.62
N ALA A 267 -21.15 -10.42 9.62
CA ALA A 267 -20.29 -9.83 8.59
C ALA A 267 -20.57 -10.40 7.21
N VAL A 268 -20.77 -11.72 7.09
CA VAL A 268 -21.19 -12.37 5.82
C VAL A 268 -22.55 -11.82 5.36
N LYS A 269 -23.50 -11.70 6.27
CA LYS A 269 -24.83 -11.16 5.94
C LYS A 269 -24.74 -9.70 5.46
N GLU A 270 -23.94 -8.87 6.10
CA GLU A 270 -23.73 -7.48 5.67
C GLU A 270 -23.10 -7.40 4.27
N ILE A 271 -22.16 -8.29 3.93
CA ILE A 271 -21.61 -8.40 2.56
C ILE A 271 -22.71 -8.70 1.55
N GLU A 272 -23.54 -9.71 1.82
CA GLU A 272 -24.61 -10.14 0.91
C GLU A 272 -25.71 -9.08 0.76
N GLU A 273 -26.07 -8.41 1.84
CA GLU A 273 -27.00 -7.27 1.81
C GLU A 273 -26.45 -6.09 1.01
N PHE A 274 -25.17 -5.75 1.20
CA PHE A 274 -24.50 -4.67 0.47
C PHE A 274 -24.44 -4.95 -1.05
N LEU A 275 -24.12 -6.18 -1.43
CA LEU A 275 -24.03 -6.59 -2.83
C LEU A 275 -25.40 -6.84 -3.47
N GLY A 276 -26.42 -7.17 -2.68
CA GLY A 276 -27.74 -7.60 -3.17
C GLY A 276 -27.78 -9.04 -3.70
N TYR A 277 -26.69 -9.79 -3.56
CA TYR A 277 -26.58 -11.20 -3.95
C TYR A 277 -25.46 -11.90 -3.16
N GLU A 278 -25.45 -13.24 -3.18
CA GLU A 278 -24.39 -14.05 -2.59
C GLU A 278 -23.15 -14.09 -3.53
N PRO A 279 -21.97 -13.55 -3.12
CA PRO A 279 -20.75 -13.62 -3.90
C PRO A 279 -20.11 -15.01 -3.81
N THR A 280 -19.03 -15.24 -4.57
CA THR A 280 -18.25 -16.48 -4.45
C THR A 280 -17.29 -16.42 -3.28
N TYR A 281 -17.45 -17.32 -2.31
CA TYR A 281 -16.52 -17.46 -1.20
C TYR A 281 -15.44 -18.49 -1.49
N PRO A 282 -14.17 -18.26 -1.04
CA PRO A 282 -13.08 -19.22 -1.24
C PRO A 282 -13.26 -20.49 -0.39
N ARG A 283 -14.05 -20.42 0.67
CA ARG A 283 -14.37 -21.53 1.57
C ARG A 283 -15.86 -21.81 1.55
N LYS A 284 -16.23 -23.09 1.60
CA LYS A 284 -17.64 -23.52 1.60
C LYS A 284 -18.42 -23.06 2.85
N ASP A 285 -17.74 -22.93 3.97
CA ASP A 285 -18.30 -22.42 5.24
C ASP A 285 -18.38 -20.88 5.28
N LYS A 286 -18.03 -20.20 4.17
CA LYS A 286 -17.92 -18.74 4.06
C LYS A 286 -16.97 -18.12 5.10
N GLY A 287 -16.18 -18.94 5.81
CA GLY A 287 -15.35 -18.53 6.93
C GLY A 287 -14.21 -17.61 6.53
N GLY A 288 -13.90 -16.70 7.44
CA GLY A 288 -12.83 -15.75 7.36
C GLY A 288 -11.56 -16.17 8.12
N PHE A 289 -10.82 -15.19 8.55
CA PHE A 289 -9.63 -15.36 9.38
C PHE A 289 -9.50 -14.20 10.37
N LYS A 290 -8.85 -14.49 11.52
CA LYS A 290 -8.49 -13.48 12.51
C LYS A 290 -7.04 -13.09 12.39
N PHE A 291 -6.76 -11.83 12.74
CA PHE A 291 -5.40 -11.30 12.78
C PHE A 291 -5.22 -10.37 13.99
N SER A 292 -3.98 -10.03 14.30
CA SER A 292 -3.64 -9.05 15.33
C SER A 292 -2.82 -7.94 14.69
N ALA A 293 -3.34 -6.73 14.68
CA ALA A 293 -2.59 -5.56 14.23
C ALA A 293 -1.42 -5.28 15.19
N GLY A 294 -0.22 -5.16 14.64
CA GLY A 294 0.99 -4.94 15.42
C GLY A 294 2.28 -5.29 14.68
N CYS A 295 3.38 -5.25 15.40
CA CYS A 295 4.69 -5.68 14.93
C CYS A 295 5.52 -6.26 16.09
N TYR A 296 6.54 -7.06 15.78
CA TYR A 296 7.53 -7.42 16.78
C TYR A 296 8.40 -6.21 17.14
N GLU A 297 8.76 -6.05 18.43
CA GLU A 297 9.69 -5.02 18.87
C GLU A 297 11.12 -5.29 18.38
N GLU A 298 11.46 -6.57 18.19
CA GLU A 298 12.72 -7.03 17.66
C GLU A 298 12.51 -8.02 16.49
N PRO A 299 12.19 -7.53 15.27
CA PRO A 299 12.04 -8.38 14.09
C PRO A 299 13.35 -9.04 13.63
N TRP A 300 14.51 -8.60 14.11
CA TRP A 300 15.80 -9.24 13.90
C TRP A 300 16.42 -9.67 15.24
N ILE A 301 16.48 -10.98 15.46
CA ILE A 301 17.12 -11.61 16.63
C ILE A 301 18.21 -12.56 16.13
N ASN A 302 19.44 -12.41 16.65
CA ASN A 302 20.61 -13.20 16.26
C ASN A 302 20.80 -13.28 14.73
N ASN A 303 20.71 -14.46 14.14
CA ASN A 303 20.81 -14.68 12.70
C ASN A 303 19.45 -14.91 12.02
N CYS A 304 18.37 -14.46 12.64
CA CYS A 304 17.03 -14.58 12.09
C CYS A 304 16.38 -13.21 11.95
N VAL A 305 15.93 -12.88 10.72
CA VAL A 305 15.11 -11.70 10.42
C VAL A 305 13.71 -12.15 10.03
N ALA A 306 12.71 -11.68 10.72
CA ALA A 306 11.32 -11.87 10.30
C ALA A 306 10.91 -10.82 9.25
N LEU A 307 10.18 -11.24 8.22
CA LEU A 307 9.67 -10.40 7.15
C LEU A 307 8.18 -10.70 6.86
N GLY A 308 7.49 -9.73 6.30
CA GLY A 308 6.08 -9.85 5.96
C GLY A 308 5.20 -10.13 7.18
N LEU A 309 4.19 -10.96 7.03
CA LEU A 309 3.23 -11.29 8.09
C LEU A 309 3.86 -11.99 9.31
N ALA A 310 5.08 -12.50 9.16
CA ALA A 310 5.85 -13.04 10.28
C ALA A 310 6.40 -11.92 11.19
N ALA A 311 6.71 -10.74 10.65
CA ALA A 311 7.27 -9.60 11.37
C ALA A 311 6.21 -8.62 11.87
N ASN A 312 5.23 -8.33 11.04
CA ASN A 312 4.23 -7.30 11.29
C ASN A 312 2.97 -7.52 10.46
N PHE A 313 1.87 -6.96 10.91
CA PHE A 313 0.66 -6.78 10.13
C PHE A 313 -0.15 -5.64 10.75
N VAL A 314 -0.44 -4.59 9.97
CA VAL A 314 -1.31 -3.55 10.49
C VAL A 314 -2.73 -3.84 10.04
N GLU A 315 -3.07 -3.54 8.86
CA GLU A 315 -4.29 -3.93 8.13
C GLU A 315 -4.07 -3.59 6.65
N PRO A 316 -4.87 -4.12 5.72
CA PRO A 316 -4.57 -3.97 4.29
C PRO A 316 -4.92 -2.60 3.69
N LEU A 317 -5.41 -1.61 4.46
CA LEU A 317 -5.99 -0.37 3.97
C LEU A 317 -5.07 0.38 2.97
N GLU A 318 -3.80 0.52 3.29
CA GLU A 318 -2.80 1.19 2.44
C GLU A 318 -1.85 0.21 1.72
N ALA A 319 -2.13 -1.10 1.79
CA ALA A 319 -1.34 -2.16 1.15
C ALA A 319 0.16 -2.13 1.52
N THR A 320 0.49 -1.84 2.77
CA THR A 320 1.85 -1.54 3.25
C THR A 320 2.69 -2.75 3.63
N SER A 321 2.09 -3.93 3.85
CA SER A 321 2.81 -5.11 4.37
C SER A 321 3.98 -5.55 3.48
N ILE A 322 3.79 -5.55 2.16
CA ILE A 322 4.85 -5.87 1.20
C ILE A 322 5.91 -4.77 1.19
N TRP A 323 5.50 -3.51 1.29
CA TRP A 323 6.41 -2.37 1.33
C TRP A 323 7.37 -2.44 2.53
N VAL A 324 6.86 -2.69 3.74
CA VAL A 324 7.73 -2.89 4.94
C VAL A 324 8.74 -4.00 4.71
N SER A 325 8.34 -5.10 4.06
CA SER A 325 9.24 -6.21 3.74
C SER A 325 10.34 -5.80 2.75
N ILE A 326 9.97 -5.04 1.71
CA ILE A 326 10.94 -4.53 0.72
C ILE A 326 11.93 -3.57 1.40
N VAL A 327 11.46 -2.65 2.25
CA VAL A 327 12.34 -1.74 3.00
C VAL A 327 13.30 -2.52 3.89
N GLY A 328 12.81 -3.54 4.61
CA GLY A 328 13.68 -4.40 5.43
C GLY A 328 14.74 -5.13 4.61
N LEU A 329 14.37 -5.69 3.46
CA LEU A 329 15.32 -6.32 2.54
C LEU A 329 16.33 -5.30 2.00
N THR A 330 15.87 -4.12 1.57
CA THR A 330 16.73 -3.07 1.03
C THR A 330 17.78 -2.62 2.05
N GLN A 331 17.39 -2.36 3.31
CA GLN A 331 18.32 -2.01 4.38
C GLN A 331 19.42 -3.06 4.57
N ILE A 332 19.06 -4.34 4.50
CA ILE A 332 20.03 -5.44 4.67
C ILE A 332 20.95 -5.54 3.44
N PHE A 333 20.42 -5.47 2.22
CA PHE A 333 21.20 -5.69 1.00
C PHE A 333 22.00 -4.47 0.54
N GLU A 334 21.59 -3.26 0.89
CA GLU A 334 22.40 -2.06 0.73
C GLU A 334 23.63 -2.05 1.67
N ASN A 335 23.51 -2.79 2.78
CA ASN A 335 24.58 -2.96 3.76
C ASN A 335 24.93 -4.44 3.96
N PRO A 336 25.46 -5.14 2.93
CA PRO A 336 25.63 -6.61 2.97
C PRO A 336 26.57 -7.06 4.09
N LEU A 337 27.45 -6.17 4.61
CA LEU A 337 28.27 -6.46 5.78
C LEU A 337 27.45 -6.73 7.04
N TRP A 338 26.19 -6.28 7.09
CA TRP A 338 25.29 -6.54 8.22
C TRP A 338 25.06 -8.05 8.41
N LEU A 339 24.91 -8.81 7.33
CA LEU A 339 24.74 -10.27 7.38
C LEU A 339 26.00 -10.96 7.94
N PHE A 340 27.20 -10.49 7.57
CA PHE A 340 28.46 -11.11 7.98
C PHE A 340 28.92 -10.66 9.37
N LYS A 341 28.70 -9.40 9.72
CA LYS A 341 29.10 -8.85 11.02
C LYS A 341 28.08 -9.16 12.11
N ASN A 342 26.81 -9.11 11.79
CA ASN A 342 25.67 -9.42 12.66
C ASN A 342 25.84 -8.87 14.10
N SER A 343 26.27 -7.61 14.22
CA SER A 343 26.46 -6.99 15.52
C SER A 343 25.14 -6.62 16.19
N LYS A 344 25.16 -6.55 17.53
CA LYS A 344 23.99 -6.13 18.29
C LYS A 344 23.51 -4.73 17.90
N ASP A 345 24.42 -3.80 17.64
CA ASP A 345 24.09 -2.42 17.29
C ASP A 345 23.37 -2.34 15.94
N ILE A 346 23.83 -3.09 14.95
CA ILE A 346 23.18 -3.19 13.63
C ILE A 346 21.77 -3.74 13.76
N ARG A 347 21.56 -4.81 14.54
CA ARG A 347 20.23 -5.37 14.76
C ARG A 347 19.30 -4.36 15.44
N GLN A 348 19.81 -3.63 16.44
CA GLN A 348 19.02 -2.59 17.13
C GLN A 348 18.64 -1.45 16.20
N GLU A 349 19.55 -1.00 15.32
CA GLU A 349 19.25 0.01 14.30
C GLU A 349 18.15 -0.47 13.35
N PHE A 350 18.29 -1.66 12.78
CA PHE A 350 17.28 -2.27 11.93
C PHE A 350 15.92 -2.37 12.64
N ASN A 351 15.90 -2.94 13.85
CA ASN A 351 14.68 -3.12 14.64
C ASN A 351 13.99 -1.78 14.92
N LYS A 352 14.74 -0.76 15.31
CA LYS A 352 14.23 0.59 15.54
C LYS A 352 13.58 1.17 14.26
N ASN A 353 14.25 1.02 13.11
CA ASN A 353 13.75 1.54 11.84
C ASN A 353 12.44 0.86 11.43
N ILE A 354 12.37 -0.47 11.48
CA ILE A 354 11.16 -1.23 11.12
C ILE A 354 10.00 -0.93 12.07
N VAL A 355 10.26 -0.83 13.38
CA VAL A 355 9.22 -0.48 14.37
C VAL A 355 8.73 0.96 14.15
N SER A 356 9.62 1.91 13.88
CA SER A 356 9.27 3.29 13.58
C SER A 356 8.38 3.39 12.34
N MET A 357 8.71 2.61 11.28
CA MET A 357 7.91 2.53 10.07
C MET A 357 6.50 2.01 10.36
N ASN A 358 6.37 0.92 11.11
CA ASN A 358 5.06 0.37 11.48
C ASN A 358 4.23 1.34 12.34
N ASN A 359 4.86 2.09 13.24
CA ASN A 359 4.17 3.13 14.02
C ASN A 359 3.62 4.22 13.08
N SER A 360 4.44 4.73 12.16
CA SER A 360 4.02 5.75 11.20
C SER A 360 2.89 5.26 10.28
N ILE A 361 2.93 4.00 9.86
CA ILE A 361 1.86 3.38 9.08
C ILE A 361 0.58 3.31 9.91
N SER A 362 0.65 2.83 11.15
CA SER A 362 -0.52 2.71 12.02
C SER A 362 -1.18 4.05 12.33
N GLU A 363 -0.40 5.13 12.51
CA GLU A 363 -0.91 6.49 12.66
C GLU A 363 -1.66 6.96 11.41
N PHE A 364 -1.10 6.71 10.22
CA PHE A 364 -1.71 7.13 8.97
C PHE A 364 -3.00 6.35 8.68
N ILE A 365 -3.03 5.06 9.02
CA ILE A 365 -4.27 4.26 8.95
C ILE A 365 -5.32 4.81 9.91
N TYR A 366 -4.96 5.10 11.16
CA TYR A 366 -5.89 5.74 12.09
C TYR A 366 -6.43 7.07 11.55
N PHE A 367 -5.59 7.86 10.89
CA PHE A 367 -5.99 9.13 10.31
C PHE A 367 -7.06 8.98 9.23
N HIS A 368 -7.03 7.90 8.44
CA HIS A 368 -8.12 7.58 7.51
C HIS A 368 -9.45 7.32 8.22
N TYR A 369 -9.43 6.73 9.41
CA TYR A 369 -10.64 6.48 10.20
C TYR A 369 -11.22 7.73 10.87
N MET A 370 -10.46 8.81 10.98
CA MET A 370 -10.95 10.09 11.53
C MET A 370 -11.86 10.83 10.54
N THR A 371 -12.90 10.14 10.07
CA THR A 371 -13.86 10.64 9.09
C THR A 371 -14.92 11.52 9.72
N LEU A 372 -15.82 12.10 8.90
CA LEU A 372 -17.02 12.81 9.36
C LEU A 372 -18.13 11.83 9.78
N ARG A 373 -17.94 10.54 9.56
CA ARG A 373 -18.91 9.50 9.84
C ARG A 373 -19.02 9.22 11.34
N ASN A 374 -20.25 9.18 11.86
CA ASN A 374 -20.55 8.93 13.27
C ASN A 374 -21.84 8.12 13.48
N ASP A 375 -22.25 7.38 12.46
CA ASP A 375 -23.52 6.66 12.38
C ASP A 375 -23.53 5.31 13.09
N THR A 376 -22.35 4.80 13.50
CA THR A 376 -22.23 3.52 14.19
C THR A 376 -21.27 3.58 15.38
N GLU A 377 -21.36 2.57 16.27
CA GLU A 377 -20.40 2.41 17.37
C GLU A 377 -18.97 2.26 16.88
N PHE A 378 -18.75 1.61 15.72
CA PHE A 378 -17.44 1.46 15.12
C PHE A 378 -16.84 2.81 14.74
N TRP A 379 -17.54 3.63 13.94
CA TRP A 379 -17.04 4.91 13.46
C TRP A 379 -16.89 5.95 14.57
N ASN A 380 -17.70 5.87 15.62
CA ASN A 380 -17.61 6.76 16.79
C ASN A 380 -16.34 6.55 17.64
N LYS A 381 -15.60 5.45 17.44
CA LYS A 381 -14.34 5.20 18.17
C LYS A 381 -13.20 6.12 17.72
N PHE A 382 -13.26 6.64 16.49
CA PHE A 382 -12.15 7.35 15.86
C PHE A 382 -12.27 8.85 15.99
N SER A 383 -11.87 9.37 17.14
CA SER A 383 -11.85 10.80 17.44
C SER A 383 -10.42 11.32 17.60
N TYR A 384 -10.27 12.66 17.62
CA TYR A 384 -8.99 13.30 17.94
C TYR A 384 -8.44 12.85 19.30
N GLU A 385 -9.32 12.73 20.31
CA GLU A 385 -8.95 12.37 21.70
C GLU A 385 -8.42 10.95 21.81
N ASN A 386 -8.91 10.04 20.97
CA ASN A 386 -8.51 8.64 20.92
C ASN A 386 -7.32 8.39 19.98
N ALA A 387 -6.91 9.40 19.20
CA ALA A 387 -5.81 9.26 18.27
C ALA A 387 -4.46 9.03 18.96
N PRO A 388 -3.49 8.35 18.33
CA PRO A 388 -2.12 8.31 18.80
C PRO A 388 -1.55 9.71 19.07
N LYS A 389 -0.77 9.87 20.15
CA LYS A 389 -0.25 11.17 20.56
C LYS A 389 0.52 11.92 19.47
N ASP A 390 1.35 11.21 18.72
CA ASP A 390 2.13 11.80 17.64
C ASP A 390 1.22 12.35 16.52
N LEU A 391 0.09 11.68 16.25
CA LEU A 391 -0.92 12.17 15.31
C LEU A 391 -1.66 13.40 15.86
N GLN A 392 -2.02 13.40 17.13
CA GLN A 392 -2.62 14.59 17.78
C GLN A 392 -1.69 15.81 17.68
N GLU A 393 -0.38 15.62 17.88
CA GLU A 393 0.61 16.70 17.73
C GLU A 393 0.68 17.21 16.29
N LYS A 394 0.65 16.34 15.29
CA LYS A 394 0.60 16.73 13.87
C LYS A 394 -0.65 17.56 13.57
N ILE A 395 -1.82 17.06 13.96
CA ILE A 395 -3.11 17.74 13.75
C ILE A 395 -3.13 19.13 14.44
N ASN A 396 -2.58 19.26 15.66
CA ASN A 396 -2.47 20.54 16.33
C ASN A 396 -1.60 21.55 15.57
N LYS A 397 -0.51 21.08 14.95
CA LYS A 397 0.34 21.93 14.10
C LYS A 397 -0.43 22.37 12.84
N TRP A 398 -1.29 21.51 12.27
CA TRP A 398 -2.07 21.84 11.07
C TRP A 398 -3.20 22.86 11.30
N LYS A 399 -3.54 23.16 12.55
CA LYS A 399 -4.43 24.28 12.87
C LYS A 399 -3.83 25.66 12.55
N VAL A 400 -2.48 25.73 12.43
CA VAL A 400 -1.75 27.01 12.21
C VAL A 400 -0.79 26.97 11.01
N ARG A 401 -0.57 25.80 10.41
CA ARG A 401 0.22 25.63 9.19
C ARG A 401 -0.28 24.43 8.37
N LEU A 402 0.06 24.38 7.10
CA LEU A 402 -0.20 23.19 6.27
C LEU A 402 0.72 22.00 6.67
N PRO A 403 0.32 20.75 6.40
CA PRO A 403 1.23 19.59 6.51
C PRO A 403 2.54 19.83 5.77
N SER A 404 3.65 19.42 6.34
CA SER A 404 4.99 19.71 5.82
C SER A 404 5.89 18.49 5.84
N LYS A 405 7.07 18.59 5.24
CA LYS A 405 8.06 17.50 5.24
C LYS A 405 8.41 17.03 6.67
N SER A 406 8.35 17.92 7.66
CA SER A 406 8.61 17.57 9.06
C SER A 406 7.52 16.66 9.68
N ASP A 407 6.33 16.58 9.07
CA ASP A 407 5.25 15.69 9.51
C ASP A 407 5.30 14.33 8.82
N SER A 408 6.02 14.27 7.68
CA SER A 408 6.02 13.12 6.79
C SER A 408 6.77 11.91 7.37
N GLY A 409 7.68 12.13 8.31
CA GLY A 409 8.64 11.09 8.65
C GLY A 409 9.39 10.64 7.40
N GLU A 410 9.79 9.37 7.35
CA GLU A 410 10.46 8.79 6.18
C GLU A 410 9.50 8.08 5.21
N HIS A 411 8.21 7.94 5.60
CA HIS A 411 7.31 6.96 4.96
C HIS A 411 6.12 7.59 4.21
N TRP A 412 5.59 8.72 4.70
CA TRP A 412 4.46 9.39 4.07
C TRP A 412 4.86 10.78 3.62
N THR A 413 4.43 11.18 2.44
CA THR A 413 4.67 12.55 1.96
C THR A 413 3.72 13.55 2.64
N SER A 414 4.08 14.82 2.68
CA SER A 414 3.16 15.88 3.10
C SER A 414 1.88 15.89 2.26
N ASN A 415 1.98 15.48 1.01
CA ASN A 415 0.83 15.34 0.11
C ASN A 415 -0.15 14.26 0.60
N SER A 416 0.34 13.10 1.04
CA SER A 416 -0.51 12.03 1.61
C SER A 416 -1.35 12.55 2.78
N TRP A 417 -0.70 13.24 3.74
CA TRP A 417 -1.39 13.87 4.87
C TRP A 417 -2.39 14.94 4.43
N THR A 418 -2.04 15.73 3.40
CA THR A 418 -2.92 16.78 2.89
C THR A 418 -4.13 16.21 2.17
N PHE A 419 -3.99 15.15 1.37
CA PHE A 419 -5.11 14.50 0.68
C PHE A 419 -6.14 13.97 1.68
N VAL A 420 -5.69 13.14 2.62
CA VAL A 420 -6.58 12.55 3.63
C VAL A 420 -7.18 13.62 4.53
N GLY A 421 -6.35 14.54 5.04
CA GLY A 421 -6.82 15.61 5.92
C GLY A 421 -7.78 16.60 5.26
N SER A 422 -7.66 16.83 3.96
CA SER A 422 -8.61 17.64 3.20
C SER A 422 -9.94 16.93 2.98
N ALA A 423 -9.92 15.60 2.84
CA ALA A 423 -11.13 14.82 2.72
C ALA A 423 -11.95 14.79 4.02
N HIS A 424 -11.29 14.92 5.17
CA HIS A 424 -11.91 14.88 6.51
C HIS A 424 -12.05 16.25 7.19
N ASP A 425 -11.90 17.35 6.43
CA ASP A 425 -11.91 18.73 6.93
C ASP A 425 -10.89 19.02 8.07
N THR A 426 -9.84 18.18 8.19
CA THR A 426 -8.79 18.37 9.21
C THR A 426 -7.82 19.48 8.84
N ILE A 427 -7.70 19.81 7.54
CA ILE A 427 -6.84 20.88 7.05
C ILE A 427 -7.61 22.20 6.99
N ASN A 428 -7.16 23.20 7.74
CA ASN A 428 -7.85 24.48 7.86
C ASN A 428 -7.70 25.32 6.57
N LYS A 429 -8.85 25.73 5.99
CA LYS A 429 -8.92 26.57 4.78
C LYS A 429 -8.32 27.96 4.98
N ASP A 430 -8.48 28.55 6.16
CA ASP A 430 -7.96 29.89 6.44
C ASP A 430 -6.44 29.90 6.51
N VAL A 431 -5.84 28.78 6.95
CA VAL A 431 -4.39 28.58 6.86
C VAL A 431 -3.95 28.55 5.39
N ALA A 432 -4.64 27.83 4.53
CA ALA A 432 -4.32 27.78 3.10
C ALA A 432 -4.44 29.17 2.45
N LYS A 433 -5.49 29.94 2.77
CA LYS A 433 -5.65 31.33 2.31
C LYS A 433 -4.50 32.23 2.77
N ALA A 434 -4.11 32.12 4.05
CA ALA A 434 -3.01 32.89 4.58
C ALA A 434 -1.67 32.60 3.86
N TYR A 435 -1.42 31.36 3.47
CA TYR A 435 -0.25 31.02 2.64
C TYR A 435 -0.30 31.70 1.26
N ILE A 436 -1.46 31.72 0.61
CA ILE A 436 -1.64 32.36 -0.70
C ILE A 436 -1.45 33.88 -0.60
N GLU A 437 -1.98 34.50 0.45
CA GLU A 437 -1.90 35.94 0.64
C GLU A 437 -0.49 36.44 1.01
N ASN A 438 0.30 35.61 1.69
CA ASN A 438 1.58 36.01 2.25
C ASN A 438 2.81 35.36 1.57
N SER A 439 2.63 34.55 0.51
CA SER A 439 3.72 33.91 -0.21
C SER A 439 3.55 34.06 -1.72
N ALA A 440 4.57 34.63 -2.38
CA ALA A 440 4.56 34.81 -3.83
C ALA A 440 4.41 33.50 -4.61
N ASP A 441 5.02 32.39 -4.11
CA ASP A 441 4.94 31.08 -4.77
C ASP A 441 3.54 30.48 -4.63
N TYR A 442 2.90 30.61 -3.46
CA TYR A 442 1.53 30.14 -3.25
C TYR A 442 0.52 30.98 -4.04
N LYS A 443 0.73 32.29 -4.13
CA LYS A 443 -0.07 33.16 -4.99
C LYS A 443 0.04 32.76 -6.46
N LYS A 444 1.26 32.49 -6.94
CA LYS A 444 1.48 32.01 -8.32
C LYS A 444 0.77 30.66 -8.56
N GLY A 445 0.80 29.74 -7.59
CA GLY A 445 0.06 28.48 -7.68
C GLY A 445 -1.45 28.72 -7.81
N ALA A 446 -2.01 29.65 -7.02
CA ALA A 446 -3.42 30.02 -7.12
C ALA A 446 -3.77 30.64 -8.49
N ASP A 447 -2.92 31.53 -9.01
CA ASP A 447 -3.12 32.16 -10.31
C ASP A 447 -3.07 31.13 -11.46
N MET A 448 -2.32 30.04 -11.31
CA MET A 448 -2.18 28.97 -12.30
C MET A 448 -3.19 27.83 -12.13
N TYR A 449 -4.03 27.86 -11.11
CA TYR A 449 -4.88 26.72 -10.74
C TYR A 449 -5.81 26.25 -11.86
N ASP A 450 -6.51 27.18 -12.53
CA ASP A 450 -7.44 26.83 -13.61
C ASP A 450 -6.70 26.35 -14.90
N TYR A 451 -5.54 26.91 -15.17
CA TYR A 451 -4.68 26.43 -16.27
C TYR A 451 -4.24 24.99 -16.02
N TYR A 452 -3.81 24.70 -14.78
CA TYR A 452 -3.36 23.37 -14.40
C TYR A 452 -4.46 22.31 -14.51
N LYS A 453 -5.69 22.62 -14.05
CA LYS A 453 -6.83 21.72 -14.23
C LYS A 453 -7.10 21.36 -15.69
N LYS A 454 -7.10 22.35 -16.58
CA LYS A 454 -7.30 22.14 -18.03
C LYS A 454 -6.16 21.31 -18.64
N TYR A 455 -4.94 21.56 -18.18
CA TYR A 455 -3.79 20.81 -18.65
C TYR A 455 -3.83 19.35 -18.23
N GLN A 456 -4.24 19.07 -16.99
CA GLN A 456 -4.45 17.70 -16.54
C GLN A 456 -5.52 16.99 -17.37
N ASP A 457 -6.64 17.64 -17.67
CA ASP A 457 -7.70 17.08 -18.52
C ASP A 457 -7.17 16.71 -19.92
N TYR A 458 -6.34 17.59 -20.49
CA TYR A 458 -5.64 17.29 -21.73
C TYR A 458 -4.72 16.07 -21.59
N LYS A 459 -3.90 16.01 -20.53
CA LYS A 459 -3.01 14.86 -20.29
C LYS A 459 -3.76 13.55 -20.09
N VAL A 460 -4.85 13.56 -19.35
CA VAL A 460 -5.72 12.39 -19.18
C VAL A 460 -6.28 11.93 -20.55
N SER A 461 -6.59 12.87 -21.47
CA SER A 461 -7.06 12.50 -22.80
C SER A 461 -6.03 11.71 -23.61
N GLU A 462 -4.73 11.99 -23.43
CA GLU A 462 -3.62 11.29 -24.10
C GLU A 462 -3.33 9.89 -23.47
N CYS A 463 -3.79 9.62 -22.24
CA CYS A 463 -3.55 8.37 -21.53
C CYS A 463 -4.31 7.22 -22.16
N VAL A 464 -3.73 6.03 -22.10
CA VAL A 464 -4.29 4.79 -22.63
C VAL A 464 -5.37 4.23 -21.72
N ASP A 465 -6.44 3.67 -22.30
CA ASP A 465 -7.42 2.88 -21.57
C ASP A 465 -6.77 1.68 -20.88
N HIS A 466 -7.21 1.38 -19.65
CA HIS A 466 -6.57 0.36 -18.83
C HIS A 466 -6.65 -1.04 -19.46
N ARG A 467 -7.81 -1.42 -20.01
CA ARG A 467 -7.98 -2.73 -20.66
C ARG A 467 -7.12 -2.84 -21.93
N GLN A 468 -7.12 -1.80 -22.76
CA GLN A 468 -6.29 -1.75 -23.97
C GLN A 468 -4.79 -1.86 -23.63
N PHE A 469 -4.34 -1.19 -22.57
CA PHE A 469 -2.98 -1.29 -22.08
C PHE A 469 -2.61 -2.71 -21.70
N LEU A 470 -3.46 -3.38 -20.89
CA LEU A 470 -3.21 -4.77 -20.46
C LEU A 470 -3.21 -5.75 -21.64
N GLU A 471 -4.09 -5.56 -22.62
CA GLU A 471 -4.15 -6.39 -23.83
C GLU A 471 -2.93 -6.19 -24.72
N GLY A 472 -2.42 -4.96 -24.81
CA GLY A 472 -1.21 -4.63 -25.58
C GLY A 472 0.07 -5.22 -25.02
N LEU A 473 0.08 -5.64 -23.72
CA LEU A 473 1.25 -6.23 -23.06
C LEU A 473 1.21 -7.76 -22.99
N LYS A 474 0.14 -8.43 -23.43
CA LYS A 474 0.01 -9.89 -23.50
C LYS A 474 0.66 -10.46 -24.76
#